data_7294cade1971973dfce226d4bedd8539
#
_entry.id   7294cade1971973dfce226d4bedd8539
#
_cell.length_a   1.000
_cell.length_b   1.000
_cell.length_c   1.000
_cell.angle_alpha   90.00
_cell.angle_beta   90.00
_cell.angle_gamma   90.00
#
_symmetry.space_group_name_H-M   'P 1'
#
loop_
_entity.id
_entity.type
_entity.pdbx_description
1 polymer ?
#
loop_
_entity_poly.entity_id
_entity_poly.type
_entity_poly.pdbx_seq_one_letter_code
_entity_poly.pdbx_strand_id
1 'polypeptide(L)'
;MALRLGVGFLALTAAVWAFSAHAEDQKIITAHGISTFGNLKYPADFKHLDYVNPDAPKGGEISEWAPGTFDSFNPYSVKGVPAAMSSIFYESILTSTADEIGASYCLMCETMEYPEDRSWVIFHLRHDVKFSDGSPMTAADVVFSYELFRDKGIAEYRSVFNDKFQSVEALDDYTVKFTFTPGTPFRDMPATAGGLTVISKADYEANKRDLEDSSLQPMLGTSPYVLDSMKPGQQIIYKRNPDYWGEKHPLQVGQNNFDRIRI
;
A
#
# COMPACT_ATOMS: atom_id res chain seq x y z
N MET A 1 -43.78 78.58 22.06
CA MET A 1 -44.24 77.24 22.42
C MET A 1 -43.43 76.30 21.52
N ALA A 2 -42.29 75.86 22.00
CA ALA A 2 -41.33 75.12 21.20
C ALA A 2 -41.20 73.65 21.76
N LEU A 3 -41.59 72.69 20.96
CA LEU A 3 -41.57 71.30 21.28
C LEU A 3 -40.20 70.66 20.88
N ARG A 4 -39.42 70.18 21.84
CA ARG A 4 -38.14 69.47 21.56
C ARG A 4 -38.45 67.98 21.49
N LEU A 5 -38.23 67.42 20.31
CA LEU A 5 -38.15 65.96 20.12
C LEU A 5 -36.75 65.46 20.52
N GLY A 6 -36.68 64.56 21.49
CA GLY A 6 -35.46 63.86 21.81
C GLY A 6 -35.36 62.59 20.97
N VAL A 7 -34.25 62.42 20.26
CA VAL A 7 -33.89 61.17 19.54
C VAL A 7 -33.04 60.31 20.46
N GLY A 8 -33.62 59.18 20.87
CA GLY A 8 -32.87 58.17 21.63
C GLY A 8 -32.07 57.28 20.68
N PHE A 9 -30.75 57.24 20.84
CA PHE A 9 -29.86 56.27 20.20
C PHE A 9 -29.86 54.96 20.97
N LEU A 10 -30.43 53.91 20.38
CA LEU A 10 -30.27 52.55 20.86
C LEU A 10 -28.94 51.97 20.30
N ALA A 11 -27.95 51.81 21.17
CA ALA A 11 -26.72 51.08 20.83
C ALA A 11 -26.97 49.56 20.90
N LEU A 12 -27.04 48.92 19.77
CA LEU A 12 -27.05 47.44 19.66
C LEU A 12 -25.63 46.95 19.82
N THR A 13 -25.27 46.39 20.97
CA THR A 13 -24.03 45.65 21.20
C THR A 13 -24.19 44.24 20.66
N ALA A 14 -23.64 43.97 19.48
CA ALA A 14 -23.49 42.62 18.93
C ALA A 14 -22.38 41.92 19.69
N ALA A 15 -22.73 40.97 20.55
CA ALA A 15 -21.77 40.04 21.16
C ALA A 15 -21.31 39.03 20.10
N VAL A 16 -20.09 39.23 19.59
CA VAL A 16 -19.42 38.26 18.74
C VAL A 16 -18.95 37.09 19.66
N TRP A 17 -19.67 35.99 19.63
CA TRP A 17 -19.22 34.74 20.22
C TRP A 17 -18.14 34.18 19.30
N ALA A 18 -16.87 34.36 19.66
CA ALA A 18 -15.76 33.65 19.06
C ALA A 18 -15.83 32.17 19.54
N PHE A 19 -16.34 31.30 18.69
CA PHE A 19 -16.13 29.87 18.86
C PHE A 19 -14.64 29.62 18.63
N SER A 20 -13.87 29.57 19.72
CA SER A 20 -12.56 28.93 19.69
C SER A 20 -12.84 27.45 19.51
N ALA A 21 -12.72 26.95 18.29
CA ALA A 21 -12.59 25.54 18.03
C ALA A 21 -11.28 25.11 18.72
N HIS A 22 -11.40 24.51 19.90
CA HIS A 22 -10.31 23.72 20.45
C HIS A 22 -10.17 22.55 19.49
N ALA A 23 -9.11 22.56 18.68
CA ALA A 23 -8.60 21.32 18.14
C ALA A 23 -8.16 20.52 19.37
N GLU A 24 -8.94 19.53 19.80
CA GLU A 24 -8.47 18.54 20.74
C GLU A 24 -7.20 17.96 20.10
N ASP A 25 -6.08 18.00 20.83
CA ASP A 25 -4.85 17.34 20.45
C ASP A 25 -5.15 15.85 20.33
N GLN A 26 -5.52 15.39 19.13
CA GLN A 26 -5.78 13.99 18.89
C GLN A 26 -4.51 13.22 19.19
N LYS A 27 -4.63 12.20 20.03
CA LYS A 27 -3.53 11.30 20.34
C LYS A 27 -3.06 10.60 19.05
N ILE A 28 -1.80 10.80 18.70
CA ILE A 28 -1.16 10.11 17.58
C ILE A 28 -0.59 8.78 18.08
N ILE A 29 -0.87 7.74 17.33
CA ILE A 29 -0.40 6.38 17.56
C ILE A 29 0.71 6.12 16.55
N THR A 30 1.91 5.75 17.04
CA THR A 30 3.01 5.26 16.21
C THR A 30 3.12 3.75 16.41
N ALA A 31 3.13 2.98 15.31
CA ALA A 31 3.13 1.53 15.36
C ALA A 31 3.88 0.91 14.16
N HIS A 32 4.27 -0.37 14.29
CA HIS A 32 4.86 -1.18 13.22
C HIS A 32 3.82 -2.00 12.44
N GLY A 33 2.56 -1.76 12.70
CA GLY A 33 1.42 -2.43 12.08
C GLY A 33 0.11 -1.97 12.69
N ILE A 34 -0.98 -2.50 12.19
CA ILE A 34 -2.34 -2.17 12.65
C ILE A 34 -3.21 -3.42 12.70
N SER A 35 -4.07 -3.50 13.72
CA SER A 35 -5.11 -4.52 13.83
C SER A 35 -6.49 -3.89 13.84
N THR A 36 -7.43 -4.50 13.12
CA THR A 36 -8.85 -4.15 13.15
C THR A 36 -9.51 -4.58 14.45
N PHE A 37 -9.04 -5.69 15.06
CA PHE A 37 -9.74 -6.39 16.15
C PHE A 37 -9.02 -6.31 17.50
N GLY A 38 -7.90 -5.66 17.62
CA GLY A 38 -7.22 -5.52 18.90
C GLY A 38 -5.72 -5.30 18.80
N ASN A 39 -4.95 -5.94 19.66
CA ASN A 39 -3.50 -5.83 19.68
C ASN A 39 -2.87 -6.72 18.61
N LEU A 40 -1.73 -6.30 18.09
CA LEU A 40 -0.90 -7.09 17.19
C LEU A 40 -0.32 -8.30 17.94
N LYS A 41 -0.29 -9.45 17.28
CA LYS A 41 0.32 -10.69 17.80
C LYS A 41 1.84 -10.55 17.88
N TYR A 42 2.46 -10.03 16.83
CA TYR A 42 3.91 -9.90 16.75
C TYR A 42 4.35 -8.55 17.31
N PRO A 43 5.27 -8.52 18.30
CA PRO A 43 5.85 -7.28 18.82
C PRO A 43 6.78 -6.63 17.79
N ALA A 44 7.14 -5.36 17.97
CA ALA A 44 7.94 -4.62 17.00
C ALA A 44 9.35 -5.22 16.75
N ASP A 45 9.87 -6.01 17.66
CA ASP A 45 11.21 -6.61 17.61
C ASP A 45 11.19 -8.12 17.28
N PHE A 46 10.06 -8.66 16.79
CA PHE A 46 9.97 -10.07 16.39
C PHE A 46 11.02 -10.41 15.31
N LYS A 47 11.43 -11.66 15.24
CA LYS A 47 12.54 -12.10 14.35
C LYS A 47 12.08 -12.87 13.13
N HIS A 48 10.97 -13.57 13.26
CA HIS A 48 10.30 -14.33 12.21
C HIS A 48 8.86 -14.61 12.63
N LEU A 49 8.05 -15.04 11.71
CA LEU A 49 6.68 -15.47 11.99
C LEU A 49 6.68 -16.83 12.68
N ASP A 50 5.71 -17.10 13.55
CA ASP A 50 5.66 -18.34 14.36
C ASP A 50 5.44 -19.59 13.52
N TYR A 51 4.84 -19.46 12.35
CA TYR A 51 4.48 -20.58 11.48
C TYR A 51 5.53 -20.92 10.42
N VAL A 52 6.67 -20.24 10.40
CA VAL A 52 7.77 -20.53 9.48
C VAL A 52 8.91 -21.27 10.17
N ASN A 53 9.70 -21.98 9.40
CA ASN A 53 11.01 -22.44 9.83
C ASN A 53 12.08 -21.41 9.41
N PRO A 54 12.69 -20.64 10.33
CA PRO A 54 13.67 -19.62 9.97
C PRO A 54 14.93 -20.20 9.31
N ASP A 55 15.23 -21.49 9.58
CA ASP A 55 16.37 -22.23 9.03
C ASP A 55 16.00 -23.06 7.80
N ALA A 56 14.84 -22.80 7.20
CA ALA A 56 14.40 -23.52 6.00
C ALA A 56 15.44 -23.35 4.88
N PRO A 57 15.88 -24.46 4.25
CA PRO A 57 16.87 -24.38 3.18
C PRO A 57 16.29 -23.65 1.97
N LYS A 58 17.11 -22.79 1.36
CA LYS A 58 16.79 -22.17 0.08
C LYS A 58 17.29 -23.04 -1.05
N GLY A 59 16.47 -23.25 -2.07
CA GLY A 59 16.86 -24.00 -3.25
C GLY A 59 15.74 -24.82 -3.89
N GLY A 60 16.08 -25.46 -5.00
CA GLY A 60 15.19 -26.37 -5.70
C GLY A 60 14.08 -25.70 -6.49
N GLU A 61 13.18 -26.53 -7.00
CA GLU A 61 12.06 -26.13 -7.84
C GLU A 61 10.77 -26.78 -7.33
N ILE A 62 9.70 -26.00 -7.24
CA ILE A 62 8.34 -26.51 -7.09
C ILE A 62 7.61 -26.41 -8.42
N SER A 63 6.87 -27.47 -8.77
CA SER A 63 6.01 -27.47 -9.96
C SER A 63 4.56 -27.50 -9.54
N GLU A 64 3.81 -26.55 -10.03
CA GLU A 64 2.37 -26.42 -9.83
C GLU A 64 1.66 -26.50 -11.19
N TRP A 65 0.36 -26.71 -11.17
CA TRP A 65 -0.44 -26.63 -12.37
C TRP A 65 -1.56 -25.62 -12.23
N ALA A 66 -1.91 -24.96 -13.30
CA ALA A 66 -3.05 -24.07 -13.36
C ALA A 66 -3.91 -24.39 -14.58
N PRO A 67 -5.26 -24.42 -14.45
CA PRO A 67 -6.15 -24.64 -15.59
C PRO A 67 -6.19 -23.40 -16.47
N GLY A 68 -6.39 -23.60 -17.77
CA GLY A 68 -6.60 -22.51 -18.72
C GLY A 68 -5.35 -22.09 -19.47
N THR A 69 -5.32 -20.83 -19.87
CA THR A 69 -4.26 -20.21 -20.65
C THR A 69 -3.97 -18.81 -20.10
N PHE A 70 -2.96 -18.14 -20.62
CA PHE A 70 -2.66 -16.76 -20.29
C PHE A 70 -2.07 -16.03 -21.51
N ASP A 71 -2.28 -14.70 -21.52
CA ASP A 71 -1.71 -13.78 -22.50
C ASP A 71 -1.26 -12.46 -21.86
N SER A 72 -1.24 -12.40 -20.51
CA SER A 72 -0.86 -11.21 -19.76
C SER A 72 -0.17 -11.57 -18.45
N PHE A 73 0.81 -10.75 -18.04
CA PHE A 73 1.33 -10.69 -16.66
C PHE A 73 0.80 -9.49 -15.88
N ASN A 74 -0.12 -8.74 -16.45
CA ASN A 74 -0.78 -7.65 -15.75
C ASN A 74 -2.05 -8.16 -15.03
N PRO A 75 -2.03 -8.33 -13.69
CA PRO A 75 -3.20 -8.80 -12.94
C PRO A 75 -4.23 -7.69 -12.66
N TYR A 76 -3.95 -6.46 -13.07
CA TYR A 76 -4.75 -5.27 -12.77
C TYR A 76 -5.59 -4.79 -13.96
N SER A 77 -5.50 -5.47 -15.10
CA SER A 77 -6.29 -5.17 -16.30
C SER A 77 -7.46 -6.15 -16.45
N VAL A 78 -8.57 -5.65 -17.00
CA VAL A 78 -9.68 -6.49 -17.46
C VAL A 78 -9.45 -7.05 -18.86
N LYS A 79 -8.40 -6.60 -19.56
CA LYS A 79 -8.03 -7.09 -20.88
C LYS A 79 -7.05 -8.26 -20.75
N GLY A 80 -7.29 -9.30 -21.53
CA GLY A 80 -6.48 -10.51 -21.54
C GLY A 80 -6.80 -11.47 -20.38
N VAL A 81 -6.02 -12.53 -20.31
CA VAL A 81 -6.09 -13.56 -19.28
C VAL A 81 -4.79 -13.50 -18.47
N PRO A 82 -4.84 -13.05 -17.22
CA PRO A 82 -3.63 -12.93 -16.41
C PRO A 82 -3.02 -14.31 -16.13
N ALA A 83 -1.70 -14.38 -16.19
CA ALA A 83 -0.92 -15.57 -15.86
C ALA A 83 -1.17 -15.96 -14.39
N ALA A 84 -1.19 -17.27 -14.13
CA ALA A 84 -1.27 -17.77 -12.76
C ALA A 84 -0.15 -17.19 -11.92
N MET A 85 -0.47 -16.73 -10.71
CA MET A 85 0.45 -16.06 -9.78
C MET A 85 1.07 -14.76 -10.33
N SER A 86 0.48 -14.08 -11.32
CA SER A 86 1.05 -12.84 -11.88
C SER A 86 1.18 -11.69 -10.86
N SER A 87 0.49 -11.75 -9.71
CA SER A 87 0.69 -10.82 -8.59
C SER A 87 1.98 -11.07 -7.80
N ILE A 88 2.69 -12.19 -8.05
CA ILE A 88 3.93 -12.55 -7.34
C ILE A 88 5.06 -11.52 -7.51
N PHE A 89 4.97 -10.64 -8.50
CA PHE A 89 5.97 -9.60 -8.74
C PHE A 89 5.87 -8.40 -7.80
N TYR A 90 4.75 -8.26 -7.09
CA TYR A 90 4.41 -7.02 -6.42
C TYR A 90 4.20 -7.21 -4.92
N GLU A 91 4.60 -6.21 -4.17
CA GLU A 91 4.35 -6.10 -2.74
C GLU A 91 3.61 -4.79 -2.41
N SER A 92 3.15 -4.69 -1.18
CA SER A 92 2.45 -3.52 -0.65
C SER A 92 3.20 -2.94 0.55
N ILE A 93 2.85 -1.72 0.96
CA ILE A 93 3.47 -1.06 2.12
C ILE A 93 3.29 -1.90 3.38
N LEU A 94 2.07 -2.42 3.59
CA LEU A 94 1.74 -3.37 4.67
C LEU A 94 1.50 -4.76 4.10
N THR A 95 1.78 -5.78 4.90
CA THR A 95 1.44 -7.17 4.58
C THR A 95 0.73 -7.83 5.76
N SER A 96 -0.18 -8.76 5.45
CA SER A 96 -0.88 -9.57 6.45
C SER A 96 -0.11 -10.85 6.76
N THR A 97 -0.40 -11.47 7.91
CA THR A 97 0.14 -12.76 8.30
C THR A 97 -0.94 -13.85 8.20
N ALA A 98 -0.53 -15.11 8.04
CA ALA A 98 -1.47 -16.22 7.87
C ALA A 98 -2.17 -16.63 9.18
N ASP A 99 -1.66 -16.20 10.30
CA ASP A 99 -2.10 -16.62 11.64
C ASP A 99 -2.74 -15.52 12.47
N GLU A 100 -3.03 -14.35 11.86
CA GLU A 100 -3.70 -13.23 12.51
C GLU A 100 -4.68 -12.55 11.55
N ILE A 101 -5.97 -12.65 11.89
CA ILE A 101 -7.04 -12.08 11.06
C ILE A 101 -7.17 -10.58 11.33
N GLY A 102 -7.21 -9.78 10.26
CA GLY A 102 -7.45 -8.34 10.34
C GLY A 102 -6.27 -7.54 10.89
N ALA A 103 -5.07 -8.12 10.87
CA ALA A 103 -3.84 -7.44 11.18
C ALA A 103 -2.96 -7.30 9.94
N SER A 104 -2.22 -6.19 9.87
CA SER A 104 -1.24 -5.92 8.83
C SER A 104 -0.01 -5.25 9.44
N TYR A 105 1.15 -5.61 8.95
CA TYR A 105 2.46 -5.20 9.47
C TYR A 105 3.24 -4.44 8.41
N CYS A 106 4.07 -3.49 8.86
CA CYS A 106 5.00 -2.78 8.00
C CYS A 106 5.96 -3.76 7.30
N LEU A 107 5.83 -3.84 5.97
CA LEU A 107 6.80 -4.54 5.12
C LEU A 107 7.74 -3.52 4.49
N MET A 108 7.22 -2.54 3.73
CA MET A 108 8.01 -1.48 3.10
C MET A 108 8.12 -0.22 3.98
N CYS A 109 7.46 -0.18 5.15
CA CYS A 109 7.62 0.88 6.14
C CYS A 109 8.42 0.39 7.34
N GLU A 110 9.02 1.32 8.08
CA GLU A 110 9.56 1.07 9.41
C GLU A 110 8.46 1.22 10.45
N THR A 111 7.70 2.30 10.34
CA THR A 111 6.57 2.63 11.21
C THR A 111 5.46 3.31 10.43
N MET A 112 4.30 3.37 11.04
CA MET A 112 3.17 4.16 10.61
C MET A 112 2.65 5.01 11.75
N GLU A 113 2.07 6.17 11.42
CA GLU A 113 1.44 7.08 12.37
C GLU A 113 0.00 7.35 11.96
N TYR A 114 -0.92 7.35 12.92
CA TYR A 114 -2.31 7.67 12.68
C TYR A 114 -2.99 8.18 13.94
N PRO A 115 -4.02 9.05 13.84
CA PRO A 115 -4.81 9.50 14.98
C PRO A 115 -5.75 8.40 15.48
N GLU A 116 -6.29 8.54 16.70
CA GLU A 116 -7.27 7.58 17.26
C GLU A 116 -8.49 7.39 16.36
N ASP A 117 -8.94 8.44 15.68
CA ASP A 117 -10.07 8.38 14.74
C ASP A 117 -9.71 7.77 13.39
N ARG A 118 -8.40 7.53 13.12
CA ARG A 118 -7.88 6.95 11.88
C ARG A 118 -8.27 7.74 10.61
N SER A 119 -8.45 9.05 10.73
CA SER A 119 -8.82 9.93 9.60
C SER A 119 -7.71 10.13 8.57
N TRP A 120 -6.47 9.80 8.93
CA TRP A 120 -5.31 9.77 8.05
C TRP A 120 -4.28 8.76 8.55
N VAL A 121 -3.33 8.43 7.69
CA VAL A 121 -2.14 7.64 8.04
C VAL A 121 -0.91 8.19 7.35
N ILE A 122 0.22 8.21 8.06
CA ILE A 122 1.55 8.46 7.52
C ILE A 122 2.33 7.16 7.60
N PHE A 123 2.99 6.78 6.51
CA PHE A 123 3.96 5.69 6.47
C PHE A 123 5.37 6.26 6.36
N HIS A 124 6.24 5.88 7.29
CA HIS A 124 7.67 6.12 7.23
C HIS A 124 8.31 4.93 6.51
N LEU A 125 8.64 5.13 5.24
CA LEU A 125 9.14 4.08 4.36
C LEU A 125 10.57 3.71 4.72
N ARG A 126 10.92 2.45 4.49
CA ARG A 126 12.28 1.96 4.63
C ARG A 126 13.16 2.48 3.51
N HIS A 127 14.42 2.78 3.82
CA HIS A 127 15.40 3.24 2.84
C HIS A 127 16.07 2.12 2.04
N ASP A 128 15.89 0.87 2.45
CA ASP A 128 16.51 -0.30 1.83
C ASP A 128 15.59 -1.05 0.84
N VAL A 129 14.34 -0.61 0.68
CA VAL A 129 13.43 -1.20 -0.31
C VAL A 129 13.92 -0.90 -1.72
N LYS A 130 14.00 -1.97 -2.54
CA LYS A 130 14.43 -1.88 -3.93
C LYS A 130 13.47 -2.63 -4.84
N PHE A 131 13.30 -2.10 -6.02
CA PHE A 131 12.72 -2.85 -7.12
C PHE A 131 13.64 -3.99 -7.56
N SER A 132 13.11 -4.93 -8.32
CA SER A 132 13.85 -6.14 -8.73
C SER A 132 15.03 -5.88 -9.68
N ASP A 133 15.17 -4.67 -10.23
CA ASP A 133 16.34 -4.20 -10.98
C ASP A 133 17.40 -3.51 -10.09
N GLY A 134 17.15 -3.41 -8.78
CA GLY A 134 18.03 -2.76 -7.81
C GLY A 134 17.81 -1.27 -7.63
N SER A 135 16.90 -0.64 -8.39
CA SER A 135 16.57 0.78 -8.19
C SER A 135 15.82 0.99 -6.87
N PRO A 136 16.03 2.14 -6.18
CA PRO A 136 15.36 2.41 -4.91
C PRO A 136 13.87 2.70 -5.11
N MET A 137 13.05 2.28 -4.14
CA MET A 137 11.65 2.67 -4.03
C MET A 137 11.54 3.91 -3.14
N THR A 138 10.70 4.87 -3.54
CA THR A 138 10.49 6.12 -2.82
C THR A 138 9.00 6.43 -2.62
N ALA A 139 8.70 7.45 -1.84
CA ALA A 139 7.35 7.97 -1.67
C ALA A 139 6.71 8.44 -3.00
N ALA A 140 7.53 8.87 -3.95
CA ALA A 140 7.04 9.23 -5.29
C ALA A 140 6.45 8.03 -6.05
N ASP A 141 7.00 6.82 -5.88
CA ASP A 141 6.44 5.59 -6.46
C ASP A 141 5.11 5.22 -5.80
N VAL A 142 4.97 5.44 -4.50
CA VAL A 142 3.72 5.22 -3.77
C VAL A 142 2.62 6.16 -4.25
N VAL A 143 2.91 7.46 -4.35
CA VAL A 143 1.96 8.47 -4.87
C VAL A 143 1.58 8.15 -6.31
N PHE A 144 2.57 7.84 -7.15
CA PHE A 144 2.33 7.41 -8.52
C PHE A 144 1.44 6.19 -8.61
N SER A 145 1.68 5.16 -7.80
CA SER A 145 0.88 3.94 -7.77
C SER A 145 -0.57 4.23 -7.38
N TYR A 146 -0.78 5.07 -6.36
CA TYR A 146 -2.11 5.51 -5.98
C TYR A 146 -2.84 6.20 -7.14
N GLU A 147 -2.21 7.18 -7.79
CA GLU A 147 -2.79 7.91 -8.92
C GLU A 147 -3.11 6.96 -10.08
N LEU A 148 -2.19 6.04 -10.39
CA LEU A 148 -2.36 5.06 -11.43
C LEU A 148 -3.58 4.15 -11.18
N PHE A 149 -3.72 3.59 -9.97
CA PHE A 149 -4.86 2.74 -9.63
C PHE A 149 -6.17 3.52 -9.50
N ARG A 150 -6.13 4.76 -9.03
CA ARG A 150 -7.29 5.66 -8.98
C ARG A 150 -7.82 5.97 -10.37
N ASP A 151 -6.94 6.22 -11.34
CA ASP A 151 -7.33 6.72 -12.65
C ASP A 151 -7.54 5.58 -13.66
N LYS A 152 -6.70 4.53 -13.61
CA LYS A 152 -6.66 3.43 -14.58
C LYS A 152 -6.89 2.03 -14.00
N GLY A 153 -7.01 1.89 -12.69
CA GLY A 153 -7.29 0.61 -12.05
C GLY A 153 -8.65 0.02 -12.48
N ILE A 154 -8.88 -1.25 -12.19
CA ILE A 154 -10.20 -1.86 -12.34
C ILE A 154 -11.25 -1.11 -11.50
N ALA A 155 -12.53 -1.29 -11.82
CA ALA A 155 -13.63 -0.52 -11.24
C ALA A 155 -13.63 -0.51 -9.70
N GLU A 156 -13.27 -1.62 -9.08
CA GLU A 156 -13.17 -1.76 -7.62
C GLU A 156 -12.10 -0.85 -7.03
N TYR A 157 -10.90 -0.81 -7.63
CA TYR A 157 -9.83 0.10 -7.19
C TYR A 157 -10.22 1.56 -7.38
N ARG A 158 -10.74 1.91 -8.57
CA ARG A 158 -11.18 3.29 -8.86
C ARG A 158 -12.25 3.76 -7.88
N SER A 159 -13.24 2.92 -7.55
CA SER A 159 -14.27 3.28 -6.57
C SER A 159 -13.66 3.55 -5.19
N VAL A 160 -12.82 2.64 -4.69
CA VAL A 160 -12.19 2.82 -3.39
C VAL A 160 -11.33 4.07 -3.34
N PHE A 161 -10.46 4.27 -4.32
CA PHE A 161 -9.49 5.37 -4.31
C PHE A 161 -10.13 6.74 -4.60
N ASN A 162 -11.18 6.83 -5.40
CA ASN A 162 -11.89 8.08 -5.61
C ASN A 162 -12.85 8.43 -4.47
N ASP A 163 -13.51 7.44 -3.88
CA ASP A 163 -14.57 7.71 -2.91
C ASP A 163 -14.01 7.89 -1.48
N LYS A 164 -12.96 7.14 -1.13
CA LYS A 164 -12.51 7.04 0.26
C LYS A 164 -11.22 7.81 0.56
N PHE A 165 -10.47 8.25 -0.45
CA PHE A 165 -9.22 8.98 -0.27
C PHE A 165 -9.39 10.43 -0.71
N GLN A 166 -9.10 11.36 0.19
CA GLN A 166 -9.10 12.79 -0.09
C GLN A 166 -7.80 13.23 -0.76
N SER A 167 -6.65 12.79 -0.22
CA SER A 167 -5.32 13.06 -0.80
C SER A 167 -4.31 11.97 -0.44
N VAL A 168 -3.28 11.85 -1.28
CA VAL A 168 -2.07 11.09 -1.02
C VAL A 168 -0.87 11.95 -1.40
N GLU A 169 0.03 12.17 -0.46
CA GLU A 169 1.09 13.17 -0.59
C GLU A 169 2.43 12.59 -0.11
N ALA A 170 3.49 12.76 -0.90
CA ALA A 170 4.85 12.55 -0.44
C ALA A 170 5.28 13.78 0.38
N LEU A 171 5.54 13.61 1.66
CA LEU A 171 6.02 14.68 2.54
C LEU A 171 7.53 14.87 2.38
N ASP A 172 8.24 13.80 2.08
CA ASP A 172 9.63 13.73 1.67
C ASP A 172 9.86 12.43 0.86
N ASP A 173 11.11 12.08 0.54
CA ASP A 173 11.44 10.91 -0.28
C ASP A 173 11.01 9.58 0.36
N TYR A 174 10.83 9.52 1.68
CA TYR A 174 10.50 8.30 2.41
C TYR A 174 9.33 8.45 3.39
N THR A 175 8.56 9.52 3.26
CA THR A 175 7.38 9.74 4.09
C THR A 175 6.17 10.02 3.20
N VAL A 176 5.14 9.20 3.31
CA VAL A 176 3.90 9.36 2.54
C VAL A 176 2.70 9.46 3.46
N LYS A 177 1.83 10.43 3.21
CA LYS A 177 0.59 10.67 3.96
C LYS A 177 -0.62 10.35 3.09
N PHE A 178 -1.54 9.59 3.65
CA PHE A 178 -2.87 9.32 3.10
C PHE A 178 -3.90 10.01 3.98
N THR A 179 -4.72 10.87 3.42
CA THR A 179 -5.85 11.51 4.10
C THR A 179 -7.16 10.94 3.54
N PHE A 180 -8.07 10.55 4.43
CA PHE A 180 -9.30 9.90 4.02
C PHE A 180 -10.46 10.88 3.91
N THR A 181 -11.41 10.59 3.01
CA THR A 181 -12.59 11.42 2.78
C THR A 181 -13.46 11.47 4.05
N PRO A 182 -13.83 12.66 4.55
CA PRO A 182 -14.71 12.79 5.71
C PRO A 182 -16.02 12.02 5.54
N GLY A 183 -16.45 11.32 6.60
CA GLY A 183 -17.64 10.47 6.58
C GLY A 183 -17.39 9.03 6.13
N THR A 184 -16.19 8.70 5.69
CA THR A 184 -15.77 7.30 5.46
C THR A 184 -15.65 6.59 6.81
N PRO A 185 -16.06 5.29 6.93
CA PRO A 185 -15.73 4.48 8.10
C PRO A 185 -14.22 4.23 8.17
N PHE A 186 -13.52 4.92 9.07
CA PHE A 186 -12.05 4.97 9.08
C PHE A 186 -11.36 3.73 9.68
N ARG A 187 -12.10 2.85 10.37
CA ARG A 187 -11.52 1.72 11.11
C ARG A 187 -10.44 0.94 10.35
N ASP A 188 -10.71 0.61 9.09
CA ASP A 188 -9.85 -0.24 8.28
C ASP A 188 -9.05 0.55 7.22
N MET A 189 -9.23 1.88 7.19
CA MET A 189 -8.63 2.72 6.14
C MET A 189 -7.10 2.75 6.16
N PRO A 190 -6.40 2.79 7.31
CA PRO A 190 -4.94 2.70 7.30
C PRO A 190 -4.42 1.38 6.74
N ALA A 191 -5.10 0.25 7.02
CA ALA A 191 -4.76 -1.04 6.41
C ALA A 191 -5.05 -1.06 4.90
N THR A 192 -6.16 -0.45 4.47
CA THR A 192 -6.51 -0.29 3.04
C THR A 192 -5.47 0.55 2.31
N ALA A 193 -5.01 1.66 2.89
CA ALA A 193 -3.94 2.49 2.33
C ALA A 193 -2.62 1.71 2.22
N GLY A 194 -2.25 1.00 3.28
CA GLY A 194 -1.03 0.17 3.31
C GLY A 194 -1.09 -1.05 2.38
N GLY A 195 -2.28 -1.50 1.99
CA GLY A 195 -2.47 -2.56 0.99
C GLY A 195 -2.27 -2.10 -0.45
N LEU A 196 -1.96 -0.83 -0.70
CA LEU A 196 -1.63 -0.33 -2.03
C LEU A 196 -0.39 -1.03 -2.57
N THR A 197 -0.53 -1.68 -3.72
CA THR A 197 0.59 -2.25 -4.48
C THR A 197 1.47 -1.13 -5.02
N VAL A 198 2.80 -1.23 -4.81
CA VAL A 198 3.75 -0.23 -5.28
C VAL A 198 4.39 -0.67 -6.61
N ILE A 199 4.29 0.20 -7.60
CA ILE A 199 4.81 0.01 -8.96
C ILE A 199 5.86 1.08 -9.24
N SER A 200 6.95 0.72 -9.91
CA SER A 200 7.99 1.67 -10.30
C SER A 200 7.46 2.68 -11.31
N LYS A 201 7.43 3.94 -10.92
CA LYS A 201 7.12 5.06 -11.82
C LYS A 201 8.08 5.12 -13.00
N ALA A 202 9.38 4.99 -12.72
CA ALA A 202 10.43 5.07 -13.72
C ALA A 202 10.29 3.97 -14.78
N ASP A 203 10.05 2.71 -14.38
CA ASP A 203 9.81 1.59 -15.30
C ASP A 203 8.54 1.80 -16.11
N TYR A 204 7.46 2.26 -15.45
CA TYR A 204 6.18 2.48 -16.11
C TYR A 204 6.30 3.52 -17.23
N GLU A 205 6.93 4.66 -16.96
CA GLU A 205 7.13 5.75 -17.93
C GLU A 205 8.12 5.39 -19.02
N ALA A 206 9.28 4.81 -18.67
CA ALA A 206 10.33 4.45 -19.63
C ALA A 206 9.85 3.42 -20.66
N ASN A 207 9.04 2.45 -20.23
CA ASN A 207 8.50 1.40 -21.10
C ASN A 207 7.13 1.76 -21.69
N LYS A 208 6.63 2.99 -21.47
CA LYS A 208 5.33 3.47 -21.97
C LYS A 208 4.20 2.48 -21.68
N ARG A 209 4.18 1.96 -20.45
CA ARG A 209 3.21 0.95 -20.05
C ARG A 209 1.80 1.56 -19.92
N ASP A 210 0.78 0.73 -20.07
CA ASP A 210 -0.60 1.08 -19.77
C ASP A 210 -1.21 0.01 -18.86
N LEU A 211 -1.69 0.44 -17.66
CA LEU A 211 -2.30 -0.46 -16.68
C LEU A 211 -3.57 -1.12 -17.21
N GLU A 212 -4.25 -0.49 -18.16
CA GLU A 212 -5.47 -1.03 -18.77
C GLU A 212 -5.21 -2.08 -19.85
N ASP A 213 -3.95 -2.22 -20.31
CA ASP A 213 -3.62 -3.16 -21.38
C ASP A 213 -3.07 -4.49 -20.84
N SER A 214 -3.31 -5.55 -21.62
CA SER A 214 -2.63 -6.82 -21.43
C SER A 214 -1.15 -6.71 -21.83
N SER A 215 -0.27 -7.39 -21.12
CA SER A 215 1.15 -7.41 -21.42
C SER A 215 1.81 -8.69 -20.96
N LEU A 216 2.62 -9.29 -21.83
CA LEU A 216 3.51 -10.42 -21.48
C LEU A 216 4.82 -9.96 -20.82
N GLN A 217 5.00 -8.65 -20.61
CA GLN A 217 6.10 -8.11 -19.83
C GLN A 217 5.56 -7.61 -18.48
N PRO A 218 5.90 -8.26 -17.35
CA PRO A 218 5.50 -7.78 -16.04
C PRO A 218 6.03 -6.37 -15.79
N MET A 219 5.27 -5.57 -15.04
CA MET A 219 5.77 -4.31 -14.52
C MET A 219 6.82 -4.58 -13.46
N LEU A 220 7.72 -3.63 -13.24
CA LEU A 220 8.76 -3.76 -12.23
C LEU A 220 8.17 -3.64 -10.83
N GLY A 221 8.34 -4.67 -10.03
CA GLY A 221 7.90 -4.73 -8.61
C GLY A 221 9.08 -5.01 -7.68
N THR A 222 8.79 -5.10 -6.40
CA THR A 222 9.78 -5.21 -5.32
C THR A 222 9.96 -6.63 -4.79
N SER A 223 9.18 -7.58 -5.27
CA SER A 223 8.94 -8.90 -4.70
C SER A 223 10.14 -9.86 -4.85
N PRO A 224 10.19 -10.94 -4.04
CA PRO A 224 11.27 -11.93 -4.09
C PRO A 224 11.32 -12.77 -5.36
N TYR A 225 10.28 -12.75 -6.20
CA TYR A 225 10.27 -13.52 -7.44
C TYR A 225 10.16 -12.63 -8.67
N VAL A 226 10.89 -13.00 -9.72
CA VAL A 226 10.88 -12.37 -11.05
C VAL A 226 10.58 -13.40 -12.13
N LEU A 227 10.16 -12.96 -13.30
CA LEU A 227 9.97 -13.85 -14.46
C LEU A 227 11.34 -14.36 -14.94
N ASP A 228 11.50 -15.68 -15.00
CA ASP A 228 12.68 -16.32 -15.62
C ASP A 228 12.42 -16.58 -17.10
N SER A 229 11.35 -17.31 -17.40
CA SER A 229 10.95 -17.63 -18.77
C SER A 229 9.47 -17.98 -18.86
N MET A 230 8.92 -17.91 -20.06
CA MET A 230 7.56 -18.34 -20.33
C MET A 230 7.41 -18.91 -21.73
N LYS A 231 6.40 -19.79 -21.88
CA LYS A 231 5.80 -20.17 -23.17
C LYS A 231 4.34 -19.78 -23.08
N PRO A 232 3.89 -18.79 -23.87
CA PRO A 232 2.54 -18.25 -23.75
C PRO A 232 1.47 -19.36 -23.75
N GLY A 233 0.58 -19.32 -22.78
CA GLY A 233 -0.50 -20.29 -22.61
C GLY A 233 -0.12 -21.73 -22.25
N GLN A 234 1.16 -22.01 -21.96
CA GLN A 234 1.65 -23.36 -21.71
C GLN A 234 2.51 -23.50 -20.46
N GLN A 235 3.38 -22.54 -20.18
CA GLN A 235 4.33 -22.65 -19.08
C GLN A 235 4.81 -21.28 -18.64
N ILE A 236 5.04 -21.14 -17.34
CA ILE A 236 5.70 -19.99 -16.71
C ILE A 236 6.75 -20.53 -15.75
N ILE A 237 7.92 -19.89 -15.71
CA ILE A 237 8.93 -20.12 -14.70
C ILE A 237 9.23 -18.80 -14.01
N TYR A 238 8.92 -18.74 -12.73
CA TYR A 238 9.36 -17.67 -11.85
C TYR A 238 10.67 -18.11 -11.19
N LYS A 239 11.62 -17.19 -11.04
CA LYS A 239 12.85 -17.45 -10.27
C LYS A 239 12.96 -16.49 -9.10
N ARG A 240 13.53 -16.97 -8.01
CA ARG A 240 13.84 -16.15 -6.86
C ARG A 240 14.90 -15.12 -7.24
N ASN A 241 14.66 -13.87 -6.84
CA ASN A 241 15.63 -12.79 -6.97
C ASN A 241 16.68 -12.92 -5.86
N PRO A 242 17.96 -13.21 -6.17
CA PRO A 242 19.00 -13.36 -5.16
C PRO A 242 19.31 -12.03 -4.43
N ASP A 243 18.98 -10.90 -5.05
CA ASP A 243 19.21 -9.55 -4.54
C ASP A 243 17.94 -8.93 -3.93
N TYR A 244 16.98 -9.77 -3.53
CA TYR A 244 15.74 -9.31 -2.92
C TYR A 244 16.03 -8.54 -1.62
N TRP A 245 15.56 -7.28 -1.56
CA TRP A 245 15.80 -6.37 -0.45
C TRP A 245 15.29 -6.91 0.89
N GLY A 246 14.15 -7.62 0.87
CA GLY A 246 13.44 -8.10 2.06
C GLY A 246 13.92 -9.45 2.59
N GLU A 247 14.98 -10.07 2.06
CA GLU A 247 15.42 -11.44 2.44
C GLU A 247 15.62 -11.62 3.95
N LYS A 248 16.08 -10.57 4.65
CA LYS A 248 16.31 -10.57 6.11
C LYS A 248 15.20 -9.89 6.91
N HIS A 249 14.14 -9.45 6.25
CA HIS A 249 13.03 -8.81 6.93
C HIS A 249 12.27 -9.86 7.77
N PRO A 250 11.89 -9.58 9.04
CA PRO A 250 11.23 -10.56 9.91
C PRO A 250 9.98 -11.21 9.31
N LEU A 251 9.24 -10.47 8.50
CA LEU A 251 8.06 -10.98 7.75
C LEU A 251 8.43 -11.93 6.60
N GLN A 252 9.69 -11.98 6.17
CA GLN A 252 10.15 -12.76 5.01
C GLN A 252 11.11 -13.89 5.38
N VAL A 253 11.67 -13.88 6.61
CA VAL A 253 12.52 -14.96 7.11
C VAL A 253 11.77 -16.28 7.06
N GLY A 254 12.42 -17.33 6.52
CA GLY A 254 11.84 -18.68 6.40
C GLY A 254 10.82 -18.85 5.28
N GLN A 255 10.58 -17.80 4.47
CA GLN A 255 9.69 -17.83 3.31
C GLN A 255 10.48 -17.82 1.99
N ASN A 256 9.80 -17.93 0.85
CA ASN A 256 10.40 -17.82 -0.50
C ASN A 256 11.58 -18.81 -0.70
N ASN A 257 11.37 -20.06 -0.29
CA ASN A 257 12.47 -21.03 -0.16
C ASN A 257 12.88 -21.68 -1.50
N PHE A 258 11.99 -21.75 -2.48
CA PHE A 258 12.30 -22.34 -3.77
C PHE A 258 13.04 -21.36 -4.68
N ASP A 259 14.06 -21.84 -5.40
CA ASP A 259 14.75 -21.06 -6.42
C ASP A 259 13.86 -20.81 -7.64
N ARG A 260 12.97 -21.77 -7.93
CA ARG A 260 12.05 -21.71 -9.08
C ARG A 260 10.67 -22.18 -8.71
N ILE A 261 9.67 -21.51 -9.30
CA ILE A 261 8.28 -21.94 -9.32
C ILE A 261 7.91 -22.12 -10.78
N ARG A 262 7.59 -23.35 -11.16
CA ARG A 262 7.13 -23.71 -12.51
C ARG A 262 5.62 -23.91 -12.49
N ILE A 263 4.92 -23.29 -13.40
CA ILE A 263 3.49 -23.46 -13.62
C ILE A 263 3.23 -23.95 -15.04
#